data_949d0096b38b9e6eb1e7e332de0f5317
#
_entry.id   949d0096b38b9e6eb1e7e332de0f5317
#
_cell.length_a   1.000
_cell.length_b   1.000
_cell.length_c   1.000
_cell.angle_alpha   90.00
_cell.angle_beta   90.00
_cell.angle_gamma   90.00
#
_symmetry.space_group_name_H-M   'P 1'
#
loop_
_entity.id
_entity.type
_entity.pdbx_description
1 polymer ?
#
loop_
_entity_poly.entity_id
_entity_poly.type
_entity_poly.pdbx_seq_one_letter_code
_entity_poly.pdbx_strand_id
1 'polypeptide(L)'
;METFNIKRFGNVCTRLVMLRKKEYFNIFLAITLFVALICIFACNPFSGEAKETLEYAYSFFQVVGSIYAFAVVFITVNGANIIRDLKTKQQRIDELVLPATNLEKFTARVLASTVLVLILVAAGIVAGDILQMLIKMMLHK
;
A
#
# COMPACT_ATOMS: atom_id res chain seq x y z
N MET A 1 -22.48 -6.16 -29.14
CA MET A 1 -21.23 -5.94 -28.38
C MET A 1 -21.43 -4.71 -27.49
N GLU A 2 -21.43 -4.86 -26.17
CA GLU A 2 -21.51 -3.72 -25.28
C GLU A 2 -20.17 -2.96 -25.32
N THR A 3 -20.20 -1.70 -25.74
CA THR A 3 -19.03 -0.84 -25.83
C THR A 3 -18.58 -0.40 -24.44
N PHE A 4 -17.26 -0.36 -24.23
CA PHE A 4 -16.63 0.15 -23.00
C PHE A 4 -17.04 1.61 -22.77
N ASN A 5 -17.55 1.92 -21.57
CA ASN A 5 -17.99 3.28 -21.23
C ASN A 5 -17.21 3.81 -20.03
N ILE A 6 -16.45 4.88 -20.25
CA ILE A 6 -15.56 5.49 -19.24
C ILE A 6 -16.34 5.98 -18.00
N LYS A 7 -17.56 6.48 -18.16
CA LYS A 7 -18.39 6.94 -17.03
C LYS A 7 -18.81 5.76 -16.13
N ARG A 8 -19.25 4.65 -16.75
CA ARG A 8 -19.60 3.42 -16.01
C ARG A 8 -18.38 2.85 -15.31
N PHE A 9 -17.23 2.80 -16.00
CA PHE A 9 -15.96 2.37 -15.45
C PHE A 9 -15.54 3.21 -14.23
N GLY A 10 -15.60 4.55 -14.31
CA GLY A 10 -15.32 5.45 -13.19
C GLY A 10 -16.21 5.20 -11.96
N ASN A 11 -17.50 4.96 -12.18
CA ASN A 11 -18.44 4.63 -11.10
C ASN A 11 -18.11 3.29 -10.43
N VAL A 12 -17.70 2.28 -11.20
CA VAL A 12 -17.26 0.97 -10.65
C VAL A 12 -16.00 1.13 -9.83
N CYS A 13 -15.01 1.88 -10.31
CA CYS A 13 -13.77 2.18 -9.57
C CYS A 13 -14.07 2.92 -8.25
N THR A 14 -14.89 3.96 -8.30
CA THR A 14 -15.25 4.74 -7.10
C THR A 14 -15.96 3.86 -6.07
N ARG A 15 -16.89 3.01 -6.51
CA ARG A 15 -17.58 2.07 -5.62
C ARG A 15 -16.61 1.09 -4.97
N LEU A 16 -15.67 0.49 -5.72
CA LEU A 16 -14.66 -0.43 -5.19
C LEU A 16 -13.79 0.23 -4.12
N VAL A 17 -13.33 1.46 -4.37
CA VAL A 17 -12.51 2.22 -3.43
C VAL A 17 -13.31 2.55 -2.16
N MET A 18 -14.57 3.00 -2.31
CA MET A 18 -15.43 3.34 -1.18
C MET A 18 -15.76 2.13 -0.29
N LEU A 19 -16.03 0.98 -0.88
CA LEU A 19 -16.32 -0.26 -0.14
C LEU A 19 -15.12 -0.72 0.69
N ARG A 20 -13.90 -0.49 0.20
CA ARG A 20 -12.66 -0.96 0.83
C ARG A 20 -11.85 0.14 1.52
N LYS A 21 -12.41 1.34 1.70
CA LYS A 21 -11.64 2.47 2.27
C LYS A 21 -11.01 2.15 3.63
N LYS A 22 -11.70 1.37 4.48
CA LYS A 22 -11.16 0.95 5.79
C LYS A 22 -9.97 0.00 5.63
N GLU A 23 -10.04 -0.92 4.68
CA GLU A 23 -8.93 -1.84 4.38
C GLU A 23 -7.72 -1.05 3.86
N TYR A 24 -7.90 -0.13 2.93
CA TYR A 24 -6.84 0.72 2.40
C TYR A 24 -6.21 1.62 3.48
N PHE A 25 -7.02 2.15 4.38
CA PHE A 25 -6.51 2.94 5.51
C PHE A 25 -5.67 2.09 6.46
N ASN A 26 -6.13 0.88 6.82
CA ASN A 26 -5.37 -0.04 7.66
C ASN A 26 -4.05 -0.46 7.00
N ILE A 27 -4.07 -0.68 5.69
CA ILE A 27 -2.90 -0.99 4.88
C ILE A 27 -1.88 0.15 4.93
N PHE A 28 -2.34 1.38 4.70
CA PHE A 28 -1.49 2.57 4.77
C PHE A 28 -0.85 2.71 6.15
N LEU A 29 -1.63 2.56 7.22
CA LEU A 29 -1.17 2.66 8.59
C LEU A 29 -0.15 1.56 8.93
N ALA A 30 -0.41 0.32 8.50
CA ALA A 30 0.51 -0.80 8.69
C ALA A 30 1.87 -0.56 7.98
N ILE A 31 1.86 -0.07 6.75
CA ILE A 31 3.08 0.26 6.00
C ILE A 31 3.85 1.38 6.69
N THR A 32 3.17 2.46 7.08
CA THR A 32 3.78 3.61 7.76
C THR A 32 4.46 3.18 9.07
N LEU A 33 3.78 2.39 9.89
CA LEU A 33 4.35 1.87 11.14
C LEU A 33 5.53 0.93 10.89
N PHE A 34 5.42 0.05 9.90
CA PHE A 34 6.48 -0.88 9.57
C PHE A 34 7.74 -0.16 9.09
N VAL A 35 7.61 0.81 8.19
CA VAL A 35 8.73 1.64 7.71
C VAL A 35 9.37 2.41 8.86
N ALA A 36 8.56 3.05 9.71
CA ALA A 36 9.06 3.78 10.87
C ALA A 36 9.85 2.87 11.83
N LEU A 37 9.35 1.66 12.12
CA LEU A 37 10.05 0.68 12.95
C LEU A 37 11.39 0.26 12.34
N ILE A 38 11.43 -0.11 11.06
CA ILE A 38 12.69 -0.49 10.39
C ILE A 38 13.70 0.65 10.48
N CYS A 39 13.27 1.87 10.18
CA CYS A 39 14.14 3.02 10.23
C CYS A 39 14.68 3.31 11.64
N ILE A 40 13.86 3.15 12.69
CA ILE A 40 14.28 3.31 14.09
C ILE A 40 15.30 2.24 14.46
N PHE A 41 15.06 0.97 14.13
CA PHE A 41 15.99 -0.12 14.46
C PHE A 41 17.28 -0.07 13.66
N ALA A 42 17.24 0.26 12.37
CA ALA A 42 18.42 0.28 11.52
C ALA A 42 19.31 1.51 11.74
N CYS A 43 18.73 2.67 12.05
CA CYS A 43 19.49 3.89 12.26
C CYS A 43 20.01 4.06 13.70
N ASN A 44 19.61 3.18 14.64
CA ASN A 44 20.00 3.23 16.06
C ASN A 44 20.10 4.66 16.61
N PRO A 45 19.00 5.41 16.74
CA PRO A 45 19.04 6.81 17.20
C PRO A 45 19.52 6.93 18.68
N PHE A 46 19.63 5.80 19.37
CA PHE A 46 20.05 5.72 20.77
C PHE A 46 21.58 5.58 20.95
N SER A 47 22.34 5.24 19.89
CA SER A 47 23.80 5.25 19.95
C SER A 47 24.31 6.63 19.56
N GLY A 48 24.81 7.37 20.53
CA GLY A 48 25.39 8.72 20.33
C GLY A 48 26.74 8.71 19.58
N GLU A 49 27.18 7.58 19.04
CA GLU A 49 28.41 7.46 18.29
C GLU A 49 28.19 7.83 16.82
N ALA A 50 29.04 8.71 16.33
CA ALA A 50 29.12 9.02 14.90
C ALA A 50 29.59 7.78 14.15
N LYS A 51 28.67 7.09 13.46
CA LYS A 51 29.01 5.95 12.60
C LYS A 51 29.90 6.42 11.44
N GLU A 52 30.91 5.63 11.10
CA GLU A 52 31.71 5.90 9.91
C GLU A 52 30.83 5.87 8.64
N THR A 53 31.24 6.63 7.63
CA THR A 53 30.47 6.81 6.37
C THR A 53 30.10 5.48 5.69
N LEU A 54 30.96 4.48 5.80
CA LEU A 54 30.75 3.12 5.28
C LEU A 54 29.64 2.37 6.02
N GLU A 55 29.55 2.50 7.35
CA GLU A 55 28.48 1.88 8.15
C GLU A 55 27.12 2.53 7.87
N TYR A 56 27.10 3.85 7.62
CA TYR A 56 25.88 4.53 7.19
C TYR A 56 25.39 4.02 5.85
N ALA A 57 26.29 3.87 4.87
CA ALA A 57 25.94 3.36 3.55
C ALA A 57 25.39 1.93 3.64
N TYR A 58 26.03 1.06 4.40
CA TYR A 58 25.57 -0.32 4.60
C TYR A 58 24.19 -0.39 5.26
N SER A 59 23.99 0.38 6.34
CA SER A 59 22.69 0.45 7.04
C SER A 59 21.58 0.99 6.12
N PHE A 60 21.90 1.99 5.30
CA PHE A 60 20.97 2.54 4.32
C PHE A 60 20.53 1.48 3.29
N PHE A 61 21.47 0.75 2.69
CA PHE A 61 21.14 -0.31 1.73
C PHE A 61 20.32 -1.43 2.37
N GLN A 62 20.60 -1.78 3.61
CA GLN A 62 19.83 -2.80 4.35
C GLN A 62 18.38 -2.34 4.58
N VAL A 63 18.16 -1.08 4.95
CA VAL A 63 16.82 -0.50 5.13
C VAL A 63 16.05 -0.48 3.82
N VAL A 64 16.68 0.03 2.76
CA VAL A 64 16.05 0.09 1.43
C VAL A 64 15.71 -1.31 0.92
N GLY A 65 16.61 -2.27 1.07
CA GLY A 65 16.38 -3.67 0.70
C GLY A 65 15.21 -4.31 1.44
N SER A 66 15.10 -4.05 2.74
CA SER A 66 14.00 -4.55 3.58
C SER A 66 12.65 -3.95 3.18
N ILE A 67 12.59 -2.64 2.93
CA ILE A 67 11.40 -1.94 2.48
C ILE A 67 10.97 -2.46 1.09
N TYR A 68 11.93 -2.64 0.17
CA TYR A 68 11.65 -3.17 -1.16
C TYR A 68 11.09 -4.59 -1.10
N ALA A 69 11.73 -5.50 -0.34
CA ALA A 69 11.26 -6.87 -0.17
C ALA A 69 9.84 -6.92 0.40
N PHE A 70 9.57 -6.10 1.42
CA PHE A 70 8.23 -5.98 1.99
C PHE A 70 7.20 -5.46 0.99
N ALA A 71 7.54 -4.43 0.22
CA ALA A 71 6.66 -3.88 -0.80
C ALA A 71 6.31 -4.91 -1.88
N VAL A 72 7.28 -5.70 -2.34
CA VAL A 72 7.05 -6.78 -3.33
C VAL A 72 6.10 -7.84 -2.79
N VAL A 73 6.34 -8.34 -1.57
CA VAL A 73 5.47 -9.32 -0.92
C VAL A 73 4.06 -8.74 -0.75
N PHE A 74 3.96 -7.50 -0.30
CA PHE A 74 2.69 -6.83 -0.06
C PHE A 74 1.88 -6.64 -1.35
N ILE A 75 2.51 -6.19 -2.44
CA ILE A 75 1.86 -6.05 -3.75
C ILE A 75 1.40 -7.41 -4.27
N THR A 76 2.21 -8.46 -4.10
CA THR A 76 1.87 -9.83 -4.53
C THR A 76 0.65 -10.36 -3.78
N VAL A 77 0.62 -10.21 -2.45
CA VAL A 77 -0.51 -10.64 -1.62
C VAL A 77 -1.79 -9.86 -1.98
N ASN A 78 -1.69 -8.55 -2.20
CA ASN A 78 -2.84 -7.75 -2.61
C ASN A 78 -3.31 -8.08 -4.04
N GLY A 79 -2.39 -8.40 -4.95
CA GLY A 79 -2.71 -8.91 -6.28
C GLY A 79 -3.51 -10.22 -6.22
N ALA A 80 -3.13 -11.14 -5.34
CA ALA A 80 -3.86 -12.39 -5.13
C ALA A 80 -5.29 -12.18 -4.56
N ASN A 81 -5.54 -11.04 -3.90
CA ASN A 81 -6.86 -10.69 -3.36
C ASN A 81 -7.85 -10.12 -4.39
N ILE A 82 -7.48 -10.05 -5.67
CA ILE A 82 -8.36 -9.52 -6.76
C ILE A 82 -9.72 -10.26 -6.78
N ILE A 83 -9.72 -11.57 -6.50
CA ILE A 83 -10.91 -12.42 -6.54
C ILE A 83 -11.60 -12.52 -5.17
N ARG A 84 -11.06 -11.87 -4.14
CA ARG A 84 -11.58 -11.96 -2.76
C ARG A 84 -13.04 -11.54 -2.63
N ASP A 85 -13.48 -10.55 -3.42
CA ASP A 85 -14.86 -10.05 -3.41
C ASP A 85 -15.90 -11.02 -3.99
N LEU A 86 -15.44 -12.15 -4.53
CA LEU A 86 -16.30 -13.21 -5.05
C LEU A 86 -16.50 -14.38 -4.09
N LYS A 87 -15.99 -14.29 -2.86
CA LYS A 87 -16.05 -15.40 -1.87
C LYS A 87 -17.45 -15.60 -1.33
N THR A 88 -18.19 -14.53 -1.04
CA THR A 88 -19.52 -14.63 -0.46
C THR A 88 -20.62 -14.60 -1.55
N LYS A 89 -21.73 -15.31 -1.28
CA LYS A 89 -22.89 -15.34 -2.18
C LYS A 89 -23.45 -13.93 -2.43
N GLN A 90 -23.51 -13.12 -1.37
CA GLN A 90 -24.00 -11.74 -1.46
C GLN A 90 -23.11 -10.87 -2.37
N GLN A 91 -21.79 -10.97 -2.24
CA GLN A 91 -20.85 -10.22 -3.06
C GLN A 91 -20.95 -10.60 -4.55
N ARG A 92 -21.22 -11.88 -4.84
CA ARG A 92 -21.46 -12.33 -6.23
C ARG A 92 -22.75 -11.77 -6.79
N ILE A 93 -23.82 -11.71 -6.00
CA ILE A 93 -25.09 -11.12 -6.42
C ILE A 93 -24.92 -9.63 -6.70
N ASP A 94 -24.27 -8.89 -5.80
CA ASP A 94 -24.01 -7.46 -5.94
C ASP A 94 -23.17 -7.17 -7.22
N GLU A 95 -22.26 -8.06 -7.57
CA GLU A 95 -21.47 -7.97 -8.80
C GLU A 95 -22.31 -8.18 -10.06
N LEU A 96 -23.24 -9.13 -10.03
CA LEU A 96 -24.12 -9.42 -11.17
C LEU A 96 -25.11 -8.28 -11.44
N VAL A 97 -25.57 -7.61 -10.41
CA VAL A 97 -26.52 -6.48 -10.49
C VAL A 97 -25.86 -5.19 -11.00
N LEU A 98 -24.53 -5.09 -10.95
CA LEU A 98 -23.80 -3.91 -11.44
C LEU A 98 -23.98 -3.74 -12.96
N PRO A 99 -24.48 -2.60 -13.45
CA PRO A 99 -24.70 -2.34 -14.86
C PRO A 99 -23.37 -1.98 -15.56
N ALA A 100 -22.45 -2.92 -15.61
CA ALA A 100 -21.14 -2.78 -16.24
C ALA A 100 -20.75 -4.09 -16.92
N THR A 101 -19.95 -4.00 -17.98
CA THR A 101 -19.45 -5.18 -18.68
C THR A 101 -18.45 -5.95 -17.84
N ASN A 102 -18.32 -7.26 -18.06
CA ASN A 102 -17.36 -8.09 -17.33
C ASN A 102 -15.91 -7.56 -17.47
N LEU A 103 -15.59 -7.00 -18.63
CA LEU A 103 -14.28 -6.41 -18.91
C LEU A 103 -14.07 -5.13 -18.08
N GLU A 104 -15.07 -4.26 -17.98
CA GLU A 104 -15.02 -3.06 -17.13
C GLU A 104 -14.81 -3.42 -15.65
N LYS A 105 -15.54 -4.43 -15.16
CA LYS A 105 -15.43 -4.91 -13.77
C LYS A 105 -14.04 -5.50 -13.48
N PHE A 106 -13.54 -6.35 -14.38
CA PHE A 106 -12.23 -6.97 -14.22
C PHE A 106 -11.10 -5.92 -14.26
N THR A 107 -11.13 -5.03 -15.26
CA THR A 107 -10.12 -3.97 -15.40
C THR A 107 -10.12 -3.03 -14.20
N ALA A 108 -11.30 -2.66 -13.68
CA ALA A 108 -11.41 -1.84 -12.47
C ALA A 108 -10.77 -2.50 -11.24
N ARG A 109 -10.94 -3.82 -11.07
CA ARG A 109 -10.31 -4.56 -9.97
C ARG A 109 -8.81 -4.64 -10.10
N VAL A 110 -8.31 -4.95 -11.30
CA VAL A 110 -6.87 -4.98 -11.56
C VAL A 110 -6.25 -3.62 -11.28
N LEU A 111 -6.85 -2.53 -11.76
CA LEU A 111 -6.38 -1.18 -11.49
C LEU A 111 -6.41 -0.84 -9.99
N ALA A 112 -7.51 -1.15 -9.29
CA ALA A 112 -7.61 -0.90 -7.86
C ALA A 112 -6.57 -1.70 -7.06
N SER A 113 -6.31 -2.97 -7.41
CA SER A 113 -5.36 -3.81 -6.69
C SER A 113 -3.89 -3.51 -7.01
N THR A 114 -3.58 -2.95 -8.17
CA THR A 114 -2.20 -2.65 -8.57
C THR A 114 -1.86 -1.18 -8.37
N VAL A 115 -2.53 -0.29 -9.09
CA VAL A 115 -2.19 1.15 -9.09
C VAL A 115 -2.44 1.80 -7.73
N LEU A 116 -3.62 1.52 -7.13
CA LEU A 116 -3.97 2.12 -5.84
C LEU A 116 -3.07 1.60 -4.73
N VAL A 117 -2.74 0.31 -4.72
CA VAL A 117 -1.82 -0.27 -3.74
C VAL A 117 -0.40 0.28 -3.91
N LEU A 118 0.09 0.47 -5.15
CA LEU A 118 1.37 1.12 -5.40
C LEU A 118 1.43 2.55 -4.84
N ILE A 119 0.38 3.32 -5.05
CA ILE A 119 0.28 4.70 -4.51
C ILE A 119 0.28 4.66 -2.98
N LEU A 120 -0.46 3.73 -2.36
CA LEU A 120 -0.50 3.57 -0.90
C LEU A 120 0.85 3.17 -0.32
N VAL A 121 1.59 2.27 -0.99
CA VAL A 121 2.95 1.87 -0.59
C VAL A 121 3.88 3.08 -0.65
N ALA A 122 3.89 3.81 -1.76
CA ALA A 122 4.72 5.01 -1.91
C ALA A 122 4.39 6.08 -0.84
N ALA A 123 3.11 6.37 -0.63
CA ALA A 123 2.67 7.31 0.39
C ALA A 123 3.02 6.84 1.81
N GLY A 124 2.90 5.55 2.09
CA GLY A 124 3.26 4.94 3.37
C GLY A 124 4.75 5.04 3.68
N ILE A 125 5.62 4.85 2.67
CA ILE A 125 7.07 5.02 2.82
C ILE A 125 7.41 6.47 3.18
N VAL A 126 6.85 7.44 2.45
CA VAL A 126 7.07 8.87 2.72
C VAL A 126 6.57 9.25 4.10
N ALA A 127 5.37 8.80 4.49
CA ALA A 127 4.80 9.06 5.80
C ALA A 127 5.63 8.42 6.93
N GLY A 128 6.17 7.22 6.71
CA GLY A 128 7.07 6.54 7.65
C GLY A 128 8.38 7.29 7.87
N ASP A 129 8.95 7.84 6.81
CA ASP A 129 10.17 8.65 6.88
C ASP A 129 9.94 9.96 7.65
N ILE A 130 8.83 10.65 7.38
CA ILE A 130 8.44 11.86 8.13
C ILE A 130 8.24 11.53 9.61
N LEU A 131 7.58 10.42 9.92
CA LEU A 131 7.35 10.00 11.31
C LEU A 131 8.66 9.73 12.04
N GLN A 132 9.64 9.07 11.37
CA GLN A 132 10.97 8.86 11.90
C GLN A 132 11.67 10.19 12.21
N MET A 133 11.61 11.17 11.29
CA MET A 133 12.21 12.50 11.53
C MET A 133 11.61 13.18 12.77
N LEU A 134 10.29 13.13 12.93
CA LEU A 134 9.61 13.69 14.08
C LEU A 134 10.04 13.01 15.39
N ILE A 135 10.15 11.69 15.41
CA ILE A 135 10.62 10.93 16.59
C ILE A 135 12.05 11.33 16.94
N LYS A 136 12.95 11.44 15.95
CA LYS A 136 14.32 11.91 16.19
C LYS A 136 14.36 13.32 16.77
N MET A 137 13.55 14.25 16.26
CA MET A 137 13.48 15.62 16.79
C MET A 137 13.00 15.64 18.26
N MET A 138 12.10 14.75 18.63
CA MET A 138 11.60 14.65 20.01
C MET A 138 12.62 14.04 20.97
N LEU A 139 13.42 13.08 20.49
CA LEU A 139 14.43 12.39 21.32
C LEU A 139 15.74 13.19 21.49
N HIS A 140 16.05 14.08 20.54
CA HIS A 140 17.25 14.93 20.58
C HIS A 140 17.02 16.29 21.27
N LYS A 141 15.90 16.47 21.95
CA LYS A 141 15.65 17.59 22.85
C LYS A 141 16.09 17.22 24.28
#